data_e815cfa1783af9354006a9f682af0177
#
_entry.id   e815cfa1783af9354006a9f682af0177
#
_cell.length_a   1.000
_cell.length_b   1.000
_cell.length_c   1.000
_cell.angle_alpha   90.00
_cell.angle_beta   90.00
_cell.angle_gamma   90.00
#
_symmetry.space_group_name_H-M   'P 1'
#
loop_
_entity.id
_entity.type
_entity.pdbx_description
1 polymer ?
#
loop_
_entity_poly.entity_id
_entity_poly.type
_entity_poly.pdbx_seq_one_letter_code
_entity_poly.pdbx_strand_id
1 'polypeptide(L)'
;MHFSNIDGIRSYSLFGESQHLPDVLHCETIAERSALHDWELAPHRHTRLHQVLLVQSGGGVAHLDGEQHALFPGALINVPAGHVHAFRFTQHTQGWVATLADELMDEILVRVGDVRRDLARPAVAPATPELAQAMAQVWAEFSGRDKARALVLRGLSATLLGWVARAMDLHH
;
A
#
# COMPACT_ATOMS: atom_id res chain seq x y z
N MET A 1 12.85 -6.46 11.08
CA MET A 1 12.95 -6.17 9.63
C MET A 1 14.22 -6.79 9.08
N HIS A 2 14.10 -7.60 8.06
CA HIS A 2 15.26 -8.28 7.46
C HIS A 2 15.50 -7.69 6.07
N PHE A 3 16.74 -7.32 5.78
CA PHE A 3 17.15 -6.75 4.51
C PHE A 3 18.07 -7.72 3.78
N SER A 4 17.78 -8.00 2.53
CA SER A 4 18.70 -8.69 1.63
C SER A 4 19.00 -7.78 0.43
N ASN A 5 20.21 -7.82 -0.04
CA ASN A 5 20.65 -7.07 -1.21
C ASN A 5 20.57 -8.00 -2.44
N ILE A 6 19.79 -7.61 -3.41
CA ILE A 6 19.75 -8.27 -4.72
C ILE A 6 19.92 -7.17 -5.77
N ASP A 7 20.98 -7.26 -6.56
CA ASP A 7 21.30 -6.29 -7.62
C ASP A 7 21.41 -4.84 -7.12
N GLY A 8 21.96 -4.64 -5.93
CA GLY A 8 22.09 -3.32 -5.33
C GLY A 8 20.80 -2.74 -4.78
N ILE A 9 19.69 -3.45 -4.86
CA ILE A 9 18.39 -3.01 -4.36
C ILE A 9 18.00 -3.86 -3.17
N ARG A 10 17.59 -3.21 -2.09
CA ARG A 10 17.18 -3.90 -0.88
C ARG A 10 15.83 -4.58 -1.08
N SER A 11 15.80 -5.88 -0.85
CA SER A 11 14.55 -6.61 -0.61
C SER A 11 14.30 -6.64 0.88
N TYR A 12 13.02 -6.57 1.26
CA TYR A 12 12.75 -6.35 2.66
C TYR A 12 11.44 -6.99 3.08
N SER A 13 11.47 -7.61 4.25
CA SER A 13 10.31 -8.21 4.88
C SER A 13 9.92 -7.40 6.10
N LEU A 14 8.63 -7.09 6.24
CA LEU A 14 8.10 -6.35 7.38
C LEU A 14 8.10 -7.15 8.68
N PHE A 15 8.06 -8.48 8.59
CA PHE A 15 7.81 -9.36 9.73
C PHE A 15 8.84 -10.48 9.81
N GLY A 16 10.14 -10.17 9.55
CA GLY A 16 11.22 -11.13 9.57
C GLY A 16 11.34 -11.92 8.28
N GLU A 17 11.84 -13.14 8.35
CA GLU A 17 12.16 -13.97 7.19
C GLU A 17 10.92 -14.55 6.51
N SER A 18 9.82 -14.76 7.25
CA SER A 18 8.56 -15.22 6.66
C SER A 18 7.86 -14.00 6.05
N GLN A 19 7.55 -14.03 4.79
CA GLN A 19 6.81 -12.96 4.13
C GLN A 19 5.29 -13.07 4.39
N HIS A 20 4.91 -13.74 5.46
CA HIS A 20 3.55 -13.88 5.89
C HIS A 20 3.17 -12.77 6.86
N LEU A 21 2.01 -12.18 6.64
CA LEU A 21 1.46 -11.23 7.59
C LEU A 21 0.82 -11.99 8.76
N PRO A 22 1.01 -11.51 10.01
CA PRO A 22 0.37 -12.14 11.17
C PRO A 22 -1.14 -11.87 11.25
N ASP A 23 -1.70 -11.13 10.32
CA ASP A 23 -3.08 -10.68 10.31
C ASP A 23 -3.63 -10.74 8.88
N VAL A 24 -4.93 -10.44 8.68
CA VAL A 24 -5.57 -10.38 7.35
C VAL A 24 -4.82 -9.42 6.44
N LEU A 25 -4.54 -8.22 6.95
CA LEU A 25 -3.68 -7.23 6.32
C LEU A 25 -2.95 -6.47 7.42
N HIS A 26 -2.01 -5.63 7.02
CA HIS A 26 -1.39 -4.69 7.93
C HIS A 26 -1.75 -3.27 7.48
N CYS A 27 -2.08 -2.41 8.44
CA CYS A 27 -2.37 -1.00 8.15
C CYS A 27 -1.67 -0.14 9.18
N GLU A 28 -0.97 0.89 8.71
CA GLU A 28 -0.27 1.83 9.58
C GLU A 28 -0.36 3.23 8.99
N THR A 29 -0.06 4.24 9.80
CA THR A 29 0.05 5.60 9.29
C THR A 29 1.36 5.80 8.56
N ILE A 30 1.39 6.76 7.62
CA ILE A 30 2.63 7.16 6.95
C ILE A 30 3.65 7.65 7.98
N ALA A 31 3.21 8.36 9.01
CA ALA A 31 4.09 8.83 10.08
C ALA A 31 4.74 7.68 10.85
N GLU A 32 3.96 6.65 11.22
CA GLU A 32 4.50 5.46 11.91
C GLU A 32 5.56 4.76 11.07
N ARG A 33 5.35 4.70 9.76
CA ARG A 33 6.28 4.07 8.82
C ARG A 33 7.55 4.88 8.61
N SER A 34 7.46 6.21 8.50
CA SER A 34 8.51 7.03 7.92
C SER A 34 9.17 8.04 8.87
N ALA A 35 8.48 8.48 9.93
CA ALA A 35 9.02 9.54 10.81
C ALA A 35 10.36 9.15 11.46
N LEU A 36 10.56 7.89 11.83
CA LEU A 36 11.82 7.39 12.40
C LEU A 36 12.96 7.32 11.38
N HIS A 37 12.68 7.52 10.11
CA HIS A 37 13.64 7.49 9.00
C HIS A 37 13.73 8.84 8.30
N ASP A 38 13.48 9.94 9.03
CA ASP A 38 13.50 11.31 8.49
C ASP A 38 12.54 11.49 7.31
N TRP A 39 11.40 10.78 7.33
CA TRP A 39 10.38 10.83 6.28
C TRP A 39 10.88 10.33 4.91
N GLU A 40 11.99 9.61 4.89
CA GLU A 40 12.54 8.99 3.69
C GLU A 40 12.52 7.48 3.83
N LEU A 41 12.06 6.79 2.79
CA LEU A 41 12.16 5.35 2.65
C LEU A 41 13.03 5.07 1.43
N ALA A 42 14.22 4.50 1.67
CA ALA A 42 15.20 4.19 0.64
C ALA A 42 14.64 3.20 -0.39
N PRO A 43 15.19 3.16 -1.62
CA PRO A 43 14.74 2.21 -2.63
C PRO A 43 14.74 0.78 -2.11
N HIS A 44 13.60 0.10 -2.23
CA HIS A 44 13.40 -1.28 -1.80
C HIS A 44 12.25 -1.91 -2.57
N ARG A 45 12.08 -3.20 -2.41
CA ARG A 45 10.93 -3.95 -2.95
C ARG A 45 10.47 -5.00 -1.96
N HIS A 46 9.19 -5.30 -1.99
CA HIS A 46 8.59 -6.41 -1.29
C HIS A 46 8.29 -7.51 -2.29
N THR A 47 8.73 -8.73 -2.03
CA THR A 47 8.60 -9.82 -2.99
C THR A 47 7.22 -10.46 -3.00
N ARG A 48 6.48 -10.37 -1.89
CA ARG A 48 5.20 -11.05 -1.72
C ARG A 48 4.14 -10.18 -1.04
N LEU A 49 4.33 -8.89 -1.04
CA LEU A 49 3.43 -7.94 -0.40
C LEU A 49 3.04 -6.85 -1.39
N HIS A 50 1.75 -6.57 -1.45
CA HIS A 50 1.19 -5.46 -2.21
C HIS A 50 0.88 -4.32 -1.26
N GLN A 51 1.27 -3.11 -1.60
CA GLN A 51 1.01 -1.94 -0.76
C GLN A 51 0.14 -0.92 -1.49
N VAL A 52 -0.78 -0.34 -0.73
CA VAL A 52 -1.60 0.79 -1.16
C VAL A 52 -1.38 1.91 -0.17
N LEU A 53 -0.95 3.06 -0.64
CA LEU A 53 -0.76 4.25 0.20
C LEU A 53 -1.77 5.31 -0.19
N LEU A 54 -2.26 6.04 0.80
CA LEU A 54 -3.10 7.21 0.59
C LEU A 54 -2.52 8.38 1.37
N VAL A 55 -2.18 9.46 0.67
CA VAL A 55 -1.77 10.73 1.28
C VAL A 55 -3.02 11.55 1.56
N GLN A 56 -3.32 11.76 2.83
CA GLN A 56 -4.47 12.58 3.24
C GLN A 56 -4.11 14.06 3.23
N SER A 57 -2.93 14.41 3.78
CA SER A 57 -2.39 15.76 3.78
C SER A 57 -0.88 15.71 3.71
N GLY A 58 -0.26 16.78 3.25
CA GLY A 58 1.16 16.82 3.00
C GLY A 58 1.48 16.43 1.56
N GLY A 59 2.61 15.78 1.37
CA GLY A 59 3.04 15.38 0.03
C GLY A 59 4.45 14.84 0.02
N GLY A 60 5.16 15.06 -1.07
CA GLY A 60 6.52 14.59 -1.26
C GLY A 60 6.73 14.04 -2.66
N VAL A 61 7.59 13.03 -2.76
CA VAL A 61 7.96 12.39 -4.03
C VAL A 61 7.97 10.87 -3.84
N ALA A 62 7.43 10.16 -4.80
CA ALA A 62 7.56 8.70 -4.92
C ALA A 62 8.43 8.38 -6.13
N HIS A 63 9.29 7.37 -5.98
CA HIS A 63 10.01 6.76 -7.09
C HIS A 63 9.49 5.34 -7.26
N LEU A 64 8.91 5.06 -8.42
CA LEU A 64 8.36 3.74 -8.75
C LEU A 64 9.06 3.22 -10.00
N ASP A 65 9.84 2.13 -9.85
CA ASP A 65 10.63 1.54 -10.95
C ASP A 65 11.46 2.58 -11.72
N GLY A 66 12.05 3.54 -10.99
CA GLY A 66 12.88 4.61 -11.58
C GLY A 66 12.11 5.82 -12.08
N GLU A 67 10.79 5.81 -12.09
CA GLU A 67 9.99 6.98 -12.44
C GLU A 67 9.67 7.81 -11.20
N GLN A 68 9.80 9.11 -11.33
CA GLN A 68 9.53 10.06 -10.25
C GLN A 68 8.11 10.60 -10.35
N HIS A 69 7.39 10.57 -9.24
CA HIS A 69 6.01 11.07 -9.15
C HIS A 69 5.89 12.04 -7.99
N ALA A 70 5.33 13.22 -8.26
CA ALA A 70 4.98 14.15 -7.19
C ALA A 70 3.80 13.59 -6.39
N LEU A 71 3.87 13.70 -5.07
CA LEU A 71 2.77 13.34 -4.17
C LEU A 71 2.05 14.61 -3.74
N PHE A 72 0.74 14.51 -3.62
CA PHE A 72 -0.16 15.62 -3.32
C PHE A 72 -1.25 15.14 -2.36
N PRO A 73 -1.95 16.05 -1.66
CA PRO A 73 -3.08 15.66 -0.84
C PRO A 73 -4.13 14.93 -1.66
N GLY A 74 -4.52 13.74 -1.23
CA GLY A 74 -5.41 12.87 -1.99
C GLY A 74 -4.68 11.92 -2.95
N ALA A 75 -3.35 11.86 -2.94
CA ALA A 75 -2.63 10.92 -3.80
C ALA A 75 -2.80 9.48 -3.32
N LEU A 76 -3.16 8.63 -4.26
CA LEU A 76 -3.13 7.18 -4.13
C LEU A 76 -1.84 6.67 -4.75
N ILE A 77 -1.14 5.78 -4.07
CA ILE A 77 0.03 5.09 -4.61
C ILE A 77 -0.24 3.58 -4.57
N ASN A 78 -0.19 2.95 -5.72
CA ASN A 78 -0.33 1.49 -5.86
C ASN A 78 1.04 0.88 -6.11
N VAL A 79 1.48 0.02 -5.19
CA VAL A 79 2.80 -0.63 -5.26
C VAL A 79 2.63 -2.14 -5.24
N PRO A 80 2.55 -2.78 -6.42
CA PRO A 80 2.46 -4.23 -6.49
C PRO A 80 3.75 -4.91 -6.01
N ALA A 81 3.64 -6.18 -5.62
CA ALA A 81 4.78 -6.98 -5.22
C ALA A 81 5.86 -7.01 -6.31
N GLY A 82 7.12 -7.00 -5.91
CA GLY A 82 8.26 -7.10 -6.81
C GLY A 82 8.73 -5.80 -7.44
N HIS A 83 8.00 -4.70 -7.28
CA HIS A 83 8.37 -3.41 -7.86
C HIS A 83 9.24 -2.60 -6.89
N VAL A 84 10.30 -1.99 -7.43
CA VAL A 84 11.19 -1.13 -6.65
C VAL A 84 10.52 0.20 -6.40
N HIS A 85 10.51 0.63 -5.14
CA HIS A 85 9.91 1.90 -4.76
C HIS A 85 10.71 2.60 -3.67
N ALA A 86 10.62 3.91 -3.66
CA ALA A 86 11.21 4.77 -2.64
C ALA A 86 10.28 5.97 -2.42
N PHE A 87 10.29 6.49 -1.22
CA PHE A 87 9.47 7.64 -0.87
C PHE A 87 10.28 8.68 -0.12
N ARG A 88 9.97 9.93 -0.42
CA ARG A 88 10.38 11.07 0.41
C ARG A 88 9.13 11.87 0.71
N PHE A 89 8.67 11.81 1.95
CA PHE A 89 7.50 12.57 2.38
C PHE A 89 7.94 13.89 2.99
N THR A 90 7.13 14.94 2.81
CA THR A 90 7.31 16.16 3.59
C THR A 90 7.02 15.85 5.07
N GLN A 91 7.65 16.60 5.97
CA GLN A 91 7.43 16.40 7.41
C GLN A 91 5.94 16.54 7.74
N HIS A 92 5.47 15.69 8.64
CA HIS A 92 4.08 15.67 9.12
C HIS A 92 3.05 15.29 8.07
N THR A 93 3.47 14.66 6.97
CA THR A 93 2.52 14.07 6.01
C THR A 93 1.63 13.07 6.72
N GLN A 94 0.32 13.19 6.51
CA GLN A 94 -0.69 12.31 7.08
C GLN A 94 -1.27 11.40 6.01
N GLY A 95 -1.55 10.19 6.39
CA GLY A 95 -2.13 9.19 5.51
C GLY A 95 -1.86 7.79 6.03
N TRP A 96 -2.13 6.80 5.20
CA TRP A 96 -2.06 5.40 5.59
C TRP A 96 -1.33 4.56 4.57
N VAL A 97 -0.78 3.46 5.06
CA VAL A 97 -0.19 2.38 4.25
C VAL A 97 -0.93 1.10 4.59
N ALA A 98 -1.61 0.52 3.62
CA ALA A 98 -2.23 -0.80 3.75
C ALA A 98 -1.33 -1.81 3.01
N THR A 99 -0.96 -2.88 3.69
CA THR A 99 -0.11 -3.94 3.16
C THR A 99 -0.89 -5.25 3.12
N LEU A 100 -0.98 -5.85 1.94
CA LEU A 100 -1.71 -7.09 1.69
C LEU A 100 -0.76 -8.16 1.18
N ALA A 101 -0.87 -9.36 1.75
CA ALA A 101 -0.10 -10.50 1.26
C ALA A 101 -0.61 -10.96 -0.10
N ASP A 102 0.29 -11.48 -0.95
CA ASP A 102 -0.08 -12.02 -2.27
C ASP A 102 -1.14 -13.11 -2.16
N GLU A 103 -1.11 -13.92 -1.09
CA GLU A 103 -2.10 -14.97 -0.85
C GLU A 103 -3.51 -14.38 -0.73
N LEU A 104 -3.67 -13.27 -0.02
CA LEU A 104 -4.95 -12.57 0.09
C LEU A 104 -5.35 -11.95 -1.24
N MET A 105 -4.41 -11.35 -1.95
CA MET A 105 -4.64 -10.80 -3.30
C MET A 105 -5.16 -11.89 -4.23
N ASP A 106 -4.53 -13.07 -4.21
CA ASP A 106 -4.94 -14.21 -5.04
C ASP A 106 -6.36 -14.66 -4.72
N GLU A 107 -6.73 -14.75 -3.43
CA GLU A 107 -8.07 -15.13 -3.02
C GLU A 107 -9.13 -14.13 -3.49
N ILE A 108 -8.85 -12.83 -3.29
CA ILE A 108 -9.81 -11.77 -3.64
C ILE A 108 -9.98 -11.65 -5.16
N LEU A 109 -8.89 -11.78 -5.91
CA LEU A 109 -8.87 -11.46 -7.33
C LEU A 109 -9.01 -12.69 -8.24
N VAL A 110 -9.36 -13.83 -7.70
CA VAL A 110 -9.38 -15.12 -8.43
C VAL A 110 -10.29 -15.10 -9.67
N ARG A 111 -11.36 -14.31 -9.68
CA ARG A 111 -12.34 -14.27 -10.78
C ARG A 111 -12.41 -12.93 -11.50
N VAL A 112 -11.48 -12.04 -11.23
CA VAL A 112 -11.48 -10.67 -11.78
C VAL A 112 -10.11 -10.37 -12.39
N GLY A 113 -9.74 -11.13 -13.42
CA GLY A 113 -8.42 -11.05 -14.05
C GLY A 113 -8.10 -9.69 -14.66
N ASP A 114 -9.10 -8.94 -15.13
CA ASP A 114 -8.92 -7.58 -15.61
C ASP A 114 -8.49 -6.63 -14.49
N VAL A 115 -9.13 -6.71 -13.32
CA VAL A 115 -8.76 -5.94 -12.13
C VAL A 115 -7.37 -6.35 -11.65
N ARG A 116 -7.06 -7.64 -11.64
CA ARG A 116 -5.73 -8.13 -11.28
C ARG A 116 -4.65 -7.51 -12.17
N ARG A 117 -4.89 -7.44 -13.48
CA ARG A 117 -3.93 -6.82 -14.42
C ARG A 117 -3.74 -5.34 -14.14
N ASP A 118 -4.82 -4.63 -13.83
CA ASP A 118 -4.73 -3.21 -13.51
C ASP A 118 -3.92 -2.99 -12.23
N LEU A 119 -4.20 -3.77 -11.19
CA LEU A 119 -3.50 -3.66 -9.90
C LEU A 119 -2.05 -4.12 -9.97
N ALA A 120 -1.64 -4.83 -11.00
CA ALA A 120 -0.25 -5.24 -11.20
C ALA A 120 0.66 -4.11 -11.69
N ARG A 121 0.12 -2.91 -11.96
CA ARG A 121 0.89 -1.75 -12.41
C ARG A 121 1.21 -0.82 -11.23
N PRO A 122 2.48 -0.44 -11.02
CA PRO A 122 2.79 0.63 -10.08
C PRO A 122 2.24 1.95 -10.63
N ALA A 123 1.60 2.74 -9.77
CA ALA A 123 0.98 3.99 -10.23
C ALA A 123 0.76 4.97 -9.09
N VAL A 124 0.71 6.24 -9.43
CA VAL A 124 0.22 7.32 -8.57
C VAL A 124 -0.96 7.97 -9.28
N ALA A 125 -2.07 8.13 -8.58
CA ALA A 125 -3.29 8.71 -9.12
C ALA A 125 -4.05 9.45 -8.03
N PRO A 126 -4.94 10.40 -8.38
CA PRO A 126 -5.83 10.97 -7.39
C PRO A 126 -6.80 9.91 -6.85
N ALA A 127 -6.95 9.87 -5.54
CA ALA A 127 -7.93 9.00 -4.90
C ALA A 127 -9.33 9.58 -5.06
N THR A 128 -10.32 8.69 -5.19
CA THR A 128 -11.73 9.08 -5.12
C THR A 128 -12.15 9.22 -3.65
N PRO A 129 -13.25 9.94 -3.36
CA PRO A 129 -13.77 10.00 -1.98
C PRO A 129 -14.10 8.63 -1.41
N GLU A 130 -14.61 7.71 -2.24
CA GLU A 130 -14.92 6.34 -1.84
C GLU A 130 -13.68 5.56 -1.42
N LEU A 131 -12.57 5.75 -2.14
CA LEU A 131 -11.30 5.11 -1.79
C LEU A 131 -10.79 5.63 -0.45
N ALA A 132 -10.84 6.95 -0.25
CA ALA A 132 -10.41 7.57 1.01
C ALA A 132 -11.25 7.06 2.20
N GLN A 133 -12.56 6.94 2.01
CA GLN A 133 -13.45 6.38 3.01
C GLN A 133 -13.12 4.92 3.31
N ALA A 134 -12.89 4.11 2.28
CA ALA A 134 -12.54 2.71 2.46
C ALA A 134 -11.21 2.55 3.23
N MET A 135 -10.22 3.37 2.92
CA MET A 135 -8.94 3.34 3.65
C MET A 135 -9.12 3.70 5.12
N ALA A 136 -9.91 4.73 5.41
CA ALA A 136 -10.21 5.11 6.79
C ALA A 136 -10.93 3.99 7.55
N GLN A 137 -11.85 3.28 6.89
CA GLN A 137 -12.55 2.13 7.46
C GLN A 137 -11.59 0.96 7.72
N VAL A 138 -10.65 0.69 6.81
CA VAL A 138 -9.61 -0.32 7.01
C VAL A 138 -8.78 0.01 8.26
N TRP A 139 -8.34 1.25 8.37
CA TRP A 139 -7.57 1.69 9.54
C TRP A 139 -8.34 1.53 10.83
N ALA A 140 -9.59 1.97 10.86
CA ALA A 140 -10.43 1.88 12.06
C ALA A 140 -10.66 0.43 12.49
N GLU A 141 -10.97 -0.46 11.53
CA GLU A 141 -11.21 -1.87 11.83
C GLU A 141 -9.91 -2.58 12.25
N PHE A 142 -8.82 -2.31 11.55
CA PHE A 142 -7.51 -2.88 11.89
C PHE A 142 -7.07 -2.50 13.30
N SER A 143 -7.32 -1.25 13.69
CA SER A 143 -6.96 -0.71 15.02
C SER A 143 -7.89 -1.18 16.12
N GLY A 144 -9.08 -1.71 15.79
CA GLY A 144 -10.09 -2.17 16.73
C GLY A 144 -9.96 -3.65 17.06
N ARG A 145 -10.88 -4.12 17.90
CA ARG A 145 -10.93 -5.52 18.34
C ARG A 145 -12.36 -6.04 18.41
N ASP A 146 -13.23 -5.53 17.56
CA ASP A 146 -14.63 -5.92 17.57
C ASP A 146 -14.82 -7.32 17.02
N LYS A 147 -15.99 -7.90 17.34
CA LYS A 147 -16.37 -9.21 16.87
C LYS A 147 -16.32 -9.28 15.34
N ALA A 148 -15.84 -10.39 14.80
CA ALA A 148 -15.75 -10.67 13.37
C ALA A 148 -14.76 -9.73 12.62
N ARG A 149 -13.78 -9.18 13.32
CA ARG A 149 -12.77 -8.28 12.76
C ARG A 149 -12.13 -8.84 11.49
N ALA A 150 -11.71 -10.11 11.50
CA ALA A 150 -11.06 -10.72 10.35
C ALA A 150 -11.99 -10.77 9.12
N LEU A 151 -13.26 -11.07 9.32
CA LEU A 151 -14.25 -11.09 8.23
C LEU A 151 -14.49 -9.70 7.66
N VAL A 152 -14.63 -8.71 8.53
CA VAL A 152 -14.82 -7.31 8.12
C VAL A 152 -13.58 -6.81 7.36
N LEU A 153 -12.37 -7.10 7.86
CA LEU A 153 -11.13 -6.72 7.17
C LEU A 153 -11.01 -7.36 5.79
N ARG A 154 -11.42 -8.61 5.62
CA ARG A 154 -11.42 -9.26 4.30
C ARG A 154 -12.36 -8.54 3.33
N GLY A 155 -13.56 -8.20 3.76
CA GLY A 155 -14.53 -7.46 2.96
C GLY A 155 -14.03 -6.07 2.60
N LEU A 156 -13.46 -5.36 3.56
CA LEU A 156 -12.88 -4.02 3.35
C LEU A 156 -11.67 -4.08 2.43
N SER A 157 -10.85 -5.12 2.52
CA SER A 157 -9.70 -5.31 1.62
C SER A 157 -10.17 -5.44 0.16
N ALA A 158 -11.20 -6.25 -0.08
CA ALA A 158 -11.77 -6.39 -1.42
C ALA A 158 -12.34 -5.06 -1.93
N THR A 159 -13.08 -4.36 -1.09
CA THR A 159 -13.65 -3.05 -1.41
C THR A 159 -12.55 -2.03 -1.73
N LEU A 160 -11.52 -1.96 -0.89
CA LEU A 160 -10.37 -1.07 -1.11
C LEU A 160 -9.71 -1.32 -2.47
N LEU A 161 -9.43 -2.57 -2.80
CA LEU A 161 -8.80 -2.93 -4.08
C LEU A 161 -9.67 -2.55 -5.27
N GLY A 162 -10.99 -2.70 -5.15
CA GLY A 162 -11.92 -2.27 -6.19
C GLY A 162 -11.85 -0.76 -6.41
N TRP A 163 -11.82 0.02 -5.34
CA TRP A 163 -11.69 1.48 -5.46
C TRP A 163 -10.34 1.92 -6.00
N VAL A 164 -9.25 1.20 -5.66
CA VAL A 164 -7.93 1.45 -6.24
C VAL A 164 -7.97 1.24 -7.76
N ALA A 165 -8.51 0.12 -8.20
CA ALA A 165 -8.61 -0.18 -9.63
C ALA A 165 -9.42 0.89 -10.37
N ARG A 166 -10.54 1.35 -9.81
CA ARG A 166 -11.35 2.43 -10.40
C ARG A 166 -10.59 3.76 -10.47
N ALA A 167 -9.88 4.13 -9.41
CA ALA A 167 -9.10 5.36 -9.40
C ALA A 167 -7.97 5.32 -10.45
N MET A 168 -7.31 4.18 -10.60
CA MET A 168 -6.26 4.01 -11.59
C MET A 168 -6.81 4.09 -13.02
N ASP A 169 -7.98 3.53 -13.26
CA ASP A 169 -8.63 3.55 -14.57
C ASP A 169 -8.98 4.97 -15.02
N LEU A 170 -9.41 5.82 -14.10
CA LEU A 170 -9.71 7.23 -14.39
C LEU A 170 -8.48 8.03 -14.84
N HIS A 171 -7.27 7.55 -14.56
CA HIS A 171 -6.02 8.24 -14.81
C HIS A 171 -5.08 7.46 -15.71
N HIS A 172 -5.61 6.52 -16.43
CA HIS A 172 -4.84 5.71 -17.36
C HIS A 172 -4.68 6.39 -18.72
#